data_587d3294373b3c1208ea382a21fe7892
#
_entry.id   587d3294373b3c1208ea382a21fe7892
#
_cell.length_a   1.000
_cell.length_b   1.000
_cell.length_c   1.000
_cell.angle_alpha   90.00
_cell.angle_beta   90.00
_cell.angle_gamma   90.00
#
_symmetry.space_group_name_H-M   'P 1'
#
loop_
_entity.id
_entity.type
_entity.pdbx_description
1 polymer ?
#
loop_
_entity_poly.entity_id
_entity_poly.type
_entity_poly.pdbx_seq_one_letter_code
_entity_poly.pdbx_strand_id
1 'polypeptide(L)'
;MEVFGKSKAHIVLDSRFHESGIYFADYEKLIMCNPYCSNVKYLKDLDIFQWIFQVADPRSNPIIAVFFVRQHEENFSLDDGYGKAFADARLKNRAPYNGKGKRIRWEAVHDHPEFEKTTPNTFVGKASTEICLLHQHDGKTSVYFDTDICLDFEISFPLSLMPEGILKFMTETIMSQIMQQATESMLCKVQSDICCSVPELIVEGGKK
;
A
#
# COMPACT_ATOMS: atom_id res chain seq x y z
N MET A 1 -3.56 18.21 15.65
CA MET A 1 -4.35 16.98 16.02
C MET A 1 -3.87 15.82 15.17
N GLU A 2 -3.23 14.83 15.80
CA GLU A 2 -2.83 13.62 15.09
C GLU A 2 -4.04 12.72 14.84
N VAL A 3 -4.19 12.27 13.60
CA VAL A 3 -5.24 11.34 13.15
C VAL A 3 -4.63 10.14 12.44
N PHE A 4 -5.24 8.98 12.64
CA PHE A 4 -4.77 7.70 12.12
C PHE A 4 -5.78 7.14 11.11
N GLY A 5 -5.25 6.63 10.01
CA GLY A 5 -6.03 5.87 9.03
C GLY A 5 -5.46 4.48 8.85
N LYS A 6 -6.33 3.51 8.59
CA LYS A 6 -5.97 2.10 8.41
C LYS A 6 -6.71 1.51 7.24
N SER A 7 -6.02 0.64 6.51
CA SER A 7 -6.66 -0.22 5.51
C SER A 7 -6.08 -1.62 5.55
N LYS A 8 -6.92 -2.62 5.26
CA LYS A 8 -6.52 -4.02 5.16
C LYS A 8 -7.23 -4.65 3.98
N ALA A 9 -6.47 -5.34 3.14
CA ALA A 9 -7.05 -6.05 2.02
C ALA A 9 -6.37 -7.41 1.81
N HIS A 10 -7.11 -8.32 1.18
CA HIS A 10 -6.62 -9.62 0.77
C HIS A 10 -7.13 -9.93 -0.63
N ILE A 11 -6.24 -10.38 -1.50
CA ILE A 11 -6.57 -10.80 -2.85
C ILE A 11 -5.83 -12.11 -3.20
N VAL A 12 -6.43 -12.92 -4.05
CA VAL A 12 -5.78 -14.08 -4.66
C VAL A 12 -5.57 -13.79 -6.13
N LEU A 13 -4.31 -13.76 -6.54
CA LEU A 13 -3.90 -13.50 -7.92
C LEU A 13 -3.75 -14.81 -8.67
N ASP A 14 -4.29 -14.87 -9.88
CA ASP A 14 -4.09 -15.98 -10.80
C ASP A 14 -2.76 -15.80 -11.55
N SER A 15 -1.67 -15.75 -10.79
CA SER A 15 -0.31 -15.58 -11.28
C SER A 15 0.67 -16.31 -10.38
N ARG A 16 1.83 -16.67 -10.95
CA ARG A 16 2.88 -17.39 -10.23
C ARG A 16 3.49 -16.50 -9.15
N PHE A 17 3.87 -17.12 -8.04
CA PHE A 17 4.48 -16.43 -6.89
C PHE A 17 5.67 -15.53 -7.27
N HIS A 18 6.53 -16.00 -8.19
CA HIS A 18 7.69 -15.23 -8.65
C HIS A 18 7.27 -13.98 -9.44
N GLU A 19 6.31 -14.09 -10.35
CA GLU A 19 5.79 -12.98 -11.17
C GLU A 19 5.11 -11.93 -10.30
N SER A 20 4.24 -12.38 -9.37
CA SER A 20 3.65 -11.51 -8.36
C SER A 20 4.72 -10.83 -7.51
N GLY A 21 5.76 -11.58 -7.08
CA GLY A 21 6.85 -11.05 -6.28
C GLY A 21 7.65 -9.95 -6.97
N ILE A 22 7.87 -10.04 -8.28
CA ILE A 22 8.52 -8.99 -9.08
C ILE A 22 7.60 -7.78 -9.20
N TYR A 23 6.31 -7.97 -9.49
CA TYR A 23 5.35 -6.88 -9.64
C TYR A 23 5.23 -6.05 -8.35
N PHE A 24 5.10 -6.72 -7.20
CA PHE A 24 4.96 -6.05 -5.91
C PHE A 24 6.27 -5.44 -5.39
N ALA A 25 7.42 -5.87 -5.90
CA ALA A 25 8.72 -5.26 -5.62
C ALA A 25 8.96 -3.97 -6.42
N ASP A 26 8.26 -3.78 -7.54
CA ASP A 26 8.26 -2.53 -8.31
C ASP A 26 7.32 -1.52 -7.63
N TYR A 27 7.88 -0.84 -6.63
CA TYR A 27 7.17 0.11 -5.76
C TYR A 27 6.55 1.28 -6.52
N GLU A 28 7.23 1.81 -7.53
CA GLU A 28 6.74 2.94 -8.31
C GLU A 28 5.47 2.53 -9.06
N LYS A 29 5.53 1.42 -9.76
CA LYS A 29 4.40 0.85 -10.47
C LYS A 29 3.24 0.52 -9.53
N LEU A 30 3.55 -0.12 -8.39
CA LEU A 30 2.53 -0.53 -7.43
C LEU A 30 1.80 0.67 -6.81
N ILE A 31 2.54 1.66 -6.31
CA ILE A 31 1.94 2.84 -5.67
C ILE A 31 1.17 3.70 -6.68
N MET A 32 1.64 3.78 -7.93
CA MET A 32 0.90 4.48 -9.00
C MET A 32 -0.40 3.78 -9.40
N CYS A 33 -0.64 2.53 -8.98
CA CYS A 33 -1.96 1.90 -9.10
C CYS A 33 -2.99 2.47 -8.11
N ASN A 34 -2.57 3.19 -7.06
CA ASN A 34 -3.48 3.85 -6.13
C ASN A 34 -4.12 5.07 -6.82
N PRO A 35 -5.48 5.19 -6.84
CA PRO A 35 -6.17 6.24 -7.58
C PRO A 35 -5.89 7.66 -7.08
N TYR A 36 -5.40 7.80 -5.86
CA TYR A 36 -5.06 9.09 -5.26
C TYR A 36 -3.56 9.41 -5.34
N CYS A 37 -2.73 8.48 -5.77
CA CYS A 37 -1.31 8.74 -5.95
C CYS A 37 -1.08 9.65 -7.16
N SER A 38 -0.54 10.83 -6.93
CA SER A 38 -0.23 11.80 -7.98
C SER A 38 1.24 11.76 -8.41
N ASN A 39 2.13 11.32 -7.52
CA ASN A 39 3.55 11.24 -7.83
C ASN A 39 4.29 10.28 -6.88
N VAL A 40 5.30 9.61 -7.42
CA VAL A 40 6.28 8.81 -6.67
C VAL A 40 7.67 9.23 -7.12
N LYS A 41 8.55 9.53 -6.17
CA LYS A 41 9.93 9.91 -6.45
C LYS A 41 10.91 9.14 -5.59
N TYR A 42 11.90 8.51 -6.21
CA TYR A 42 13.01 7.90 -5.49
C TYR A 42 14.12 8.92 -5.22
N LEU A 43 14.48 9.11 -3.97
CA LEU A 43 15.55 9.99 -3.51
C LEU A 43 16.80 9.12 -3.27
N LYS A 44 17.61 8.96 -4.32
CA LYS A 44 18.74 8.00 -4.36
C LYS A 44 19.75 8.20 -3.24
N ASP A 45 20.06 9.46 -2.91
CA ASP A 45 21.10 9.78 -1.92
C ASP A 45 20.72 9.35 -0.48
N LEU A 46 19.42 9.16 -0.22
CA LEU A 46 18.86 8.80 1.06
C LEU A 46 18.29 7.38 1.09
N ASP A 47 18.19 6.75 -0.07
CA ASP A 47 17.53 5.45 -0.26
C ASP A 47 16.11 5.42 0.31
N ILE A 48 15.32 6.44 -0.06
CA ILE A 48 13.93 6.59 0.35
C ILE A 48 13.03 6.98 -0.81
N PHE A 49 11.74 6.72 -0.65
CA PHE A 49 10.70 7.11 -1.59
C PHE A 49 9.87 8.24 -1.00
N GLN A 50 9.57 9.21 -1.83
CA GLN A 50 8.59 10.26 -1.56
C GLN A 50 7.31 9.91 -2.31
N TRP A 51 6.22 9.75 -1.59
CA TRP A 51 4.89 9.54 -2.14
C TRP A 51 4.05 10.80 -1.97
N ILE A 52 3.35 11.19 -3.02
CA ILE A 52 2.43 12.32 -3.00
C ILE A 52 1.05 11.82 -3.38
N PHE A 53 0.11 11.94 -2.45
CA PHE A 53 -1.30 11.64 -2.67
C PHE A 53 -2.10 12.92 -2.69
N GLN A 54 -3.11 12.95 -3.55
CA GLN A 54 -3.97 14.11 -3.70
C GLN A 54 -5.43 13.69 -3.76
N VAL A 55 -6.24 14.31 -2.93
CA VAL A 55 -7.70 14.23 -2.96
C VAL A 55 -8.28 15.63 -3.08
N ALA A 56 -9.51 15.76 -3.57
CA ALA A 56 -10.22 17.03 -3.58
C ALA A 56 -11.12 17.13 -2.35
N ASP A 57 -11.15 18.30 -1.71
CA ASP A 57 -12.17 18.63 -0.72
C ASP A 57 -13.55 18.84 -1.40
N PRO A 58 -14.66 18.98 -0.65
CA PRO A 58 -15.99 19.22 -1.23
C PRO A 58 -16.09 20.50 -2.08
N ARG A 59 -15.11 21.42 -1.97
CA ARG A 59 -15.03 22.65 -2.75
C ARG A 59 -14.03 22.53 -3.91
N SER A 60 -13.56 21.31 -4.20
CA SER A 60 -12.56 21.01 -5.22
C SER A 60 -11.15 21.59 -4.96
N ASN A 61 -10.84 21.99 -3.72
CA ASN A 61 -9.48 22.36 -3.38
C ASN A 61 -8.64 21.10 -3.15
N PRO A 62 -7.37 21.09 -3.58
CA PRO A 62 -6.51 19.95 -3.35
C PRO A 62 -6.13 19.81 -1.88
N ILE A 63 -6.25 18.61 -1.34
CA ILE A 63 -5.63 18.16 -0.10
C ILE A 63 -4.49 17.24 -0.50
N ILE A 64 -3.28 17.58 -0.10
CA ILE A 64 -2.06 16.87 -0.48
C ILE A 64 -1.46 16.21 0.76
N ALA A 65 -1.23 14.90 0.68
CA ALA A 65 -0.52 14.16 1.71
C ALA A 65 0.82 13.64 1.14
N VAL A 66 1.90 13.91 1.85
CA VAL A 66 3.26 13.53 1.48
C VAL A 66 3.81 12.56 2.51
N PHE A 67 4.37 11.46 2.04
CA PHE A 67 5.00 10.45 2.89
C PHE A 67 6.40 10.14 2.39
N PHE A 68 7.32 9.95 3.34
CA PHE A 68 8.67 9.48 3.07
C PHE A 68 8.84 8.09 3.68
N VAL A 69 9.16 7.12 2.84
CA VAL A 69 9.24 5.71 3.26
C VAL A 69 10.48 5.04 2.73
N ARG A 70 10.94 4.02 3.46
CA ARG A 70 12.00 3.10 3.02
C ARG A 70 11.41 1.72 2.79
N GLN A 71 11.82 1.07 1.70
CA GLN A 71 11.40 -0.28 1.38
C GLN A 71 12.37 -1.31 1.93
N HIS A 72 11.80 -2.37 2.50
CA HIS A 72 12.51 -3.57 2.92
C HIS A 72 11.80 -4.79 2.34
N GLU A 73 12.59 -5.73 1.83
CA GLU A 73 12.08 -6.99 1.29
C GLU A 73 12.76 -8.16 1.98
N GLU A 74 11.98 -9.17 2.31
CA GLU A 74 12.49 -10.43 2.84
C GLU A 74 11.64 -11.61 2.39
N ASN A 75 12.29 -12.76 2.22
CA ASN A 75 11.60 -14.03 2.06
C ASN A 75 11.47 -14.69 3.43
N PHE A 76 10.35 -15.35 3.69
CA PHE A 76 10.10 -16.06 4.92
C PHE A 76 9.47 -17.44 4.67
N SER A 77 9.60 -18.33 5.66
CA SER A 77 8.88 -19.60 5.71
C SER A 77 7.70 -19.48 6.68
N LEU A 78 6.58 -20.14 6.38
CA LEU A 78 5.46 -20.21 7.33
C LEU A 78 5.80 -20.99 8.61
N ASP A 79 6.91 -21.74 8.60
CA ASP A 79 7.40 -22.49 9.74
C ASP A 79 8.43 -21.71 10.59
N ASP A 80 8.92 -20.59 10.10
CA ASP A 80 9.78 -19.69 10.91
C ASP A 80 8.96 -18.85 11.90
N GLY A 81 9.67 -18.12 12.77
CA GLY A 81 9.03 -17.35 13.84
C GLY A 81 8.01 -16.30 13.34
N TYR A 82 8.37 -15.56 12.29
CA TYR A 82 7.48 -14.57 11.68
C TYR A 82 6.34 -15.23 10.92
N GLY A 83 6.66 -16.20 10.04
CA GLY A 83 5.66 -16.90 9.23
C GLY A 83 4.65 -17.65 10.09
N LYS A 84 5.10 -18.25 11.20
CA LYS A 84 4.22 -18.90 12.16
C LYS A 84 3.27 -17.89 12.81
N ALA A 85 3.78 -16.76 13.31
CA ALA A 85 2.95 -15.73 13.92
C ALA A 85 1.96 -15.13 12.92
N PHE A 86 2.38 -14.89 11.67
CA PHE A 86 1.51 -14.42 10.59
C PHE A 86 0.40 -15.43 10.28
N ALA A 87 0.76 -16.72 10.16
CA ALA A 87 -0.19 -17.78 9.88
C ALA A 87 -1.21 -17.96 11.02
N ASP A 88 -0.76 -17.90 12.28
CA ASP A 88 -1.63 -18.02 13.46
C ASP A 88 -2.60 -16.83 13.55
N ALA A 89 -2.16 -15.63 13.17
CA ALA A 89 -2.98 -14.41 13.22
C ALA A 89 -3.98 -14.28 12.06
N ARG A 90 -3.63 -14.75 10.86
CA ARG A 90 -4.37 -14.44 9.63
C ARG A 90 -4.88 -15.65 8.85
N LEU A 91 -4.23 -16.81 8.97
CA LEU A 91 -4.58 -18.00 8.24
C LEU A 91 -5.30 -18.99 9.16
N LYS A 92 -6.58 -19.20 8.92
CA LYS A 92 -7.38 -20.22 9.65
C LYS A 92 -6.95 -21.64 9.35
N ASN A 93 -6.36 -21.86 8.16
CA ASN A 93 -5.94 -23.18 7.70
C ASN A 93 -4.69 -23.04 6.82
N ARG A 94 -3.59 -23.71 7.17
CA ARG A 94 -2.30 -23.65 6.47
C ARG A 94 -2.23 -24.57 5.23
N ALA A 95 -3.22 -25.45 5.05
CA ALA A 95 -3.18 -26.50 4.05
C ALA A 95 -2.98 -26.04 2.59
N PRO A 96 -3.51 -24.90 2.13
CA PRO A 96 -3.37 -24.49 0.74
C PRO A 96 -2.06 -23.79 0.38
N TYR A 97 -1.09 -23.63 1.32
CA TYR A 97 0.14 -22.85 1.08
C TYR A 97 1.39 -23.74 1.05
N ASN A 98 2.34 -23.41 0.18
CA ASN A 98 3.63 -24.11 0.03
C ASN A 98 4.69 -23.78 1.09
N GLY A 99 4.31 -23.16 2.20
CA GLY A 99 5.22 -22.78 3.26
C GLY A 99 6.18 -21.63 2.92
N LYS A 100 6.09 -21.05 1.71
CA LYS A 100 6.95 -19.94 1.24
C LYS A 100 6.17 -18.66 1.16
N GLY A 101 6.80 -17.57 1.61
CA GLY A 101 6.25 -16.23 1.51
C GLY A 101 7.32 -15.17 1.23
N LYS A 102 6.87 -14.01 0.77
CA LYS A 102 7.67 -12.80 0.63
C LYS A 102 6.96 -11.69 1.38
N ARG A 103 7.72 -10.94 2.18
CA ARG A 103 7.25 -9.75 2.88
C ARG A 103 7.93 -8.53 2.27
N ILE A 104 7.14 -7.52 1.96
CA ILE A 104 7.59 -6.20 1.55
C ILE A 104 7.05 -5.23 2.58
N ARG A 105 7.92 -4.41 3.16
CA ARG A 105 7.55 -3.38 4.13
C ARG A 105 7.99 -2.03 3.63
N TRP A 106 7.12 -1.06 3.78
CA TRP A 106 7.45 0.35 3.67
C TRP A 106 7.31 0.98 5.04
N GLU A 107 8.37 1.55 5.53
CA GLU A 107 8.46 2.11 6.87
C GLU A 107 8.70 3.62 6.77
N ALA A 108 7.97 4.40 7.59
CA ALA A 108 8.13 5.84 7.66
C ALA A 108 9.58 6.22 8.02
N VAL A 109 10.13 7.18 7.29
CA VAL A 109 11.45 7.74 7.57
C VAL A 109 11.29 9.08 8.28
N HIS A 110 12.01 9.26 9.38
CA HIS A 110 11.98 10.49 10.17
C HIS A 110 12.97 11.54 9.67
N ASP A 111 14.16 11.11 9.23
CA ASP A 111 15.20 11.97 8.67
C ASP A 111 15.00 12.10 7.16
N HIS A 112 14.03 12.90 6.77
CA HIS A 112 13.73 13.20 5.37
C HIS A 112 13.99 14.69 5.07
N PRO A 113 14.21 15.06 3.78
CA PRO A 113 14.36 16.45 3.38
C PRO A 113 13.11 17.27 3.75
N GLU A 114 13.30 18.54 4.06
CA GLU A 114 12.14 19.44 4.18
C GLU A 114 11.34 19.42 2.88
N PHE A 115 10.04 19.25 3.01
CA PHE A 115 9.11 19.36 1.91
C PHE A 115 8.52 20.76 1.88
N GLU A 116 8.76 21.48 0.80
CA GLU A 116 8.17 22.80 0.60
C GLU A 116 6.66 22.68 0.40
N LYS A 117 5.89 23.13 1.38
CA LYS A 117 4.43 23.11 1.32
C LYS A 117 3.93 24.06 0.24
N THR A 118 3.43 23.51 -0.85
CA THR A 118 2.92 24.30 -2.00
C THR A 118 1.55 24.92 -1.74
N THR A 119 0.79 24.37 -0.80
CA THR A 119 -0.54 24.87 -0.40
C THR A 119 -0.75 24.72 1.10
N PRO A 120 -1.66 25.52 1.71
CA PRO A 120 -2.02 25.37 3.12
C PRO A 120 -2.58 23.97 3.47
N ASN A 121 -3.13 23.26 2.49
CA ASN A 121 -3.70 21.93 2.64
C ASN A 121 -2.67 20.82 2.30
N THR A 122 -1.37 21.09 2.48
CA THR A 122 -0.30 20.11 2.31
C THR A 122 0.16 19.59 3.67
N PHE A 123 0.06 18.28 3.86
CA PHE A 123 0.39 17.58 5.10
C PHE A 123 1.54 16.60 4.84
N VAL A 124 2.55 16.63 5.67
CA VAL A 124 3.60 15.61 5.71
C VAL A 124 3.26 14.64 6.83
N GLY A 125 3.12 13.37 6.49
CA GLY A 125 2.71 12.34 7.42
C GLY A 125 3.66 11.16 7.48
N LYS A 126 3.27 10.16 8.28
CA LYS A 126 3.96 8.89 8.41
C LYS A 126 3.10 7.81 7.78
N ALA A 127 3.70 6.94 6.96
CA ALA A 127 3.04 5.77 6.40
C ALA A 127 3.84 4.51 6.72
N SER A 128 3.14 3.46 7.09
CA SER A 128 3.70 2.12 7.23
C SER A 128 2.80 1.15 6.48
N THR A 129 3.41 0.32 5.62
CA THR A 129 2.68 -0.69 4.86
C THR A 129 3.41 -2.01 4.95
N GLU A 130 2.66 -3.08 5.18
CA GLU A 130 3.14 -4.45 5.08
C GLU A 130 2.37 -5.20 4.00
N ILE A 131 3.11 -5.81 3.07
CA ILE A 131 2.56 -6.67 2.03
C ILE A 131 3.16 -8.06 2.20
N CYS A 132 2.29 -9.05 2.39
CA CYS A 132 2.70 -10.44 2.48
C CYS A 132 2.16 -11.24 1.29
N LEU A 133 3.05 -11.78 0.49
CA LEU A 133 2.73 -12.69 -0.60
C LEU A 133 2.95 -14.12 -0.12
N LEU A 134 1.97 -14.99 -0.37
CA LEU A 134 2.04 -16.41 -0.04
C LEU A 134 1.84 -17.25 -1.29
N HIS A 135 2.73 -18.23 -1.49
CA HIS A 135 2.62 -19.18 -2.57
C HIS A 135 1.58 -20.26 -2.22
N GLN A 136 0.51 -20.37 -3.01
CA GLN A 136 -0.51 -21.40 -2.87
C GLN A 136 -0.14 -22.68 -3.59
N HIS A 137 -0.70 -23.81 -3.15
CA HIS A 137 -0.46 -25.13 -3.78
C HIS A 137 -0.97 -25.24 -5.23
N ASP A 138 -2.00 -24.48 -5.59
CA ASP A 138 -2.56 -24.40 -6.94
C ASP A 138 -1.78 -23.50 -7.91
N GLY A 139 -0.63 -22.98 -7.46
CA GLY A 139 0.25 -22.12 -8.23
C GLY A 139 -0.14 -20.63 -8.19
N LYS A 140 -1.21 -20.28 -7.52
CA LYS A 140 -1.65 -18.87 -7.33
C LYS A 140 -0.87 -18.18 -6.23
N THR A 141 -1.06 -16.88 -6.12
CA THR A 141 -0.45 -16.05 -5.09
C THR A 141 -1.52 -15.33 -4.26
N SER A 142 -1.54 -15.61 -2.95
CA SER A 142 -2.31 -14.79 -2.01
C SER A 142 -1.51 -13.57 -1.59
N VAL A 143 -2.15 -12.41 -1.60
CA VAL A 143 -1.55 -11.12 -1.18
C VAL A 143 -2.37 -10.55 -0.05
N TYR A 144 -1.71 -10.28 1.06
CA TYR A 144 -2.25 -9.56 2.21
C TYR A 144 -1.61 -8.17 2.24
N PHE A 145 -2.44 -7.16 2.36
CA PHE A 145 -2.03 -5.77 2.35
C PHE A 145 -2.54 -5.09 3.60
N ASP A 146 -1.66 -4.46 4.36
CA ASP A 146 -1.96 -3.80 5.62
C ASP A 146 -1.25 -2.45 5.65
N THR A 147 -1.99 -1.36 5.79
CA THR A 147 -1.44 0.00 5.78
C THR A 147 -1.99 0.81 6.93
N ASP A 148 -1.08 1.47 7.62
CA ASP A 148 -1.36 2.49 8.64
C ASP A 148 -0.75 3.82 8.19
N ILE A 149 -1.51 4.91 8.33
CA ILE A 149 -0.99 6.27 8.16
C ILE A 149 -1.30 7.13 9.37
N CYS A 150 -0.45 8.13 9.59
CA CYS A 150 -0.66 9.17 10.60
C CYS A 150 -0.43 10.52 9.93
N LEU A 151 -1.40 11.42 10.07
CA LEU A 151 -1.31 12.81 9.62
C LEU A 151 -1.56 13.75 10.79
N ASP A 152 -0.88 14.87 10.82
CA ASP A 152 -1.14 15.95 11.78
C ASP A 152 -1.89 17.10 11.11
N PHE A 153 -3.11 17.34 11.59
CA PHE A 153 -3.99 18.39 11.09
C PHE A 153 -4.06 19.58 12.05
N GLU A 154 -3.92 20.77 11.50
CA GLU A 154 -4.28 22.00 12.20
C GLU A 154 -5.78 22.23 12.07
N ILE A 155 -6.46 22.33 13.23
CA ILE A 155 -7.91 22.54 13.26
C ILE A 155 -8.19 24.03 13.25
N SER A 156 -8.83 24.53 12.20
CA SER A 156 -9.25 25.93 12.08
C SER A 156 -10.73 26.11 12.45
N PHE A 157 -11.10 27.37 12.71
CA PHE A 157 -12.50 27.74 12.88
C PHE A 157 -13.33 27.43 11.59
N PRO A 158 -14.57 26.92 11.64
CA PRO A 158 -15.38 26.70 12.87
C PRO A 158 -15.20 25.30 13.51
N LEU A 159 -14.39 24.40 12.93
CA LEU A 159 -14.23 23.02 13.41
C LEU A 159 -13.62 22.97 14.83
N SER A 160 -12.83 23.98 15.20
CA SER A 160 -12.27 24.10 16.56
C SER A 160 -13.31 24.28 17.67
N LEU A 161 -14.58 24.52 17.32
CA LEU A 161 -15.71 24.54 18.27
C LEU A 161 -16.25 23.15 18.62
N MET A 162 -15.89 22.14 17.84
CA MET A 162 -16.30 20.76 18.13
C MET A 162 -15.38 20.15 19.18
N PRO A 163 -15.91 19.26 20.06
CA PRO A 163 -15.07 18.48 20.95
C PRO A 163 -14.02 17.69 20.16
N GLU A 164 -12.75 17.81 20.53
CA GLU A 164 -11.62 17.23 19.80
C GLU A 164 -11.79 15.72 19.58
N GLY A 165 -12.27 14.99 20.58
CA GLY A 165 -12.50 13.54 20.47
C GLY A 165 -13.52 13.15 19.39
N ILE A 166 -14.58 13.95 19.21
CA ILE A 166 -15.59 13.71 18.16
C ILE A 166 -14.98 14.00 16.79
N LEU A 167 -14.30 15.13 16.66
CA LEU A 167 -13.66 15.52 15.40
C LEU A 167 -12.59 14.51 14.97
N LYS A 168 -11.76 14.06 15.93
CA LYS A 168 -10.75 13.03 15.70
C LYS A 168 -11.37 11.73 15.20
N PHE A 169 -12.38 11.21 15.90
CA PHE A 169 -13.08 9.98 15.53
C PHE A 169 -13.69 10.07 14.13
N MET A 170 -14.35 11.17 13.79
CA MET A 170 -14.93 11.37 12.45
C MET A 170 -13.85 11.40 11.36
N THR A 171 -12.76 12.13 11.59
CA THR A 171 -11.66 12.26 10.64
C THR A 171 -10.96 10.92 10.42
N GLU A 172 -10.68 10.16 11.48
CA GLU A 172 -10.07 8.83 11.39
C GLU A 172 -10.97 7.82 10.66
N THR A 173 -12.29 7.90 10.89
CA THR A 173 -13.26 7.06 10.20
C THR A 173 -13.27 7.34 8.70
N ILE A 174 -13.39 8.62 8.31
CA ILE A 174 -13.41 9.03 6.90
C ILE A 174 -12.08 8.66 6.22
N MET A 175 -10.95 8.94 6.87
CA MET A 175 -9.63 8.64 6.34
C MET A 175 -9.45 7.13 6.10
N SER A 176 -9.85 6.31 7.07
CA SER A 176 -9.78 4.85 6.93
C SER A 176 -10.70 4.32 5.81
N GLN A 177 -11.88 4.91 5.60
CA GLN A 177 -12.76 4.55 4.49
C GLN A 177 -12.12 4.90 3.14
N ILE A 178 -11.54 6.09 3.00
CA ILE A 178 -10.83 6.51 1.77
C ILE A 178 -9.65 5.57 1.51
N MET A 179 -8.87 5.26 2.52
CA MET A 179 -7.73 4.34 2.39
C MET A 179 -8.17 2.93 1.99
N GLN A 180 -9.25 2.42 2.58
CA GLN A 180 -9.78 1.10 2.24
C GLN A 180 -10.21 1.04 0.78
N GLN A 181 -10.99 2.01 0.31
CA GLN A 181 -11.40 2.11 -1.09
C GLN A 181 -10.21 2.25 -2.05
N ALA A 182 -9.22 3.05 -1.67
CA ALA A 182 -7.99 3.23 -2.46
C ALA A 182 -7.20 1.93 -2.58
N THR A 183 -7.05 1.19 -1.47
CA THR A 183 -6.34 -0.09 -1.44
C THR A 183 -7.06 -1.15 -2.29
N GLU A 184 -8.38 -1.25 -2.19
CA GLU A 184 -9.17 -2.17 -3.00
C GLU A 184 -9.07 -1.83 -4.49
N SER A 185 -9.20 -0.56 -4.86
CA SER A 185 -9.04 -0.09 -6.25
C SER A 185 -7.65 -0.36 -6.80
N MET A 186 -6.61 -0.13 -5.99
CA MET A 186 -5.23 -0.43 -6.33
C MET A 186 -5.04 -1.94 -6.60
N LEU A 187 -5.53 -2.81 -5.73
CA LEU A 187 -5.42 -4.26 -5.90
C LEU A 187 -6.20 -4.78 -7.11
N CYS A 188 -7.37 -4.21 -7.41
CA CYS A 188 -8.10 -4.51 -8.65
C CYS A 188 -7.29 -4.14 -9.90
N LYS A 189 -6.60 -2.98 -9.87
CA LYS A 189 -5.72 -2.56 -10.96
C LYS A 189 -4.53 -3.50 -11.10
N VAL A 190 -3.88 -3.88 -9.99
CA VAL A 190 -2.78 -4.86 -9.96
C VAL A 190 -3.22 -6.20 -10.57
N GLN A 191 -4.38 -6.69 -10.17
CA GLN A 191 -4.94 -7.94 -10.71
C GLN A 191 -5.14 -7.84 -12.23
N SER A 192 -5.72 -6.75 -12.71
CA SER A 192 -5.89 -6.51 -14.15
C SER A 192 -4.56 -6.47 -14.90
N ASP A 193 -3.58 -5.76 -14.36
CA ASP A 193 -2.27 -5.62 -14.99
C ASP A 193 -1.51 -6.95 -15.07
N ILE A 194 -1.58 -7.78 -14.02
CA ILE A 194 -0.93 -9.09 -13.99
C ILE A 194 -1.64 -10.06 -14.94
N CYS A 195 -2.97 -10.13 -14.92
CA CYS A 195 -3.74 -11.04 -15.79
C CYS A 195 -3.64 -10.69 -17.28
N CYS A 196 -3.50 -9.38 -17.62
CA CYS A 196 -3.34 -8.93 -19.01
C CYS A 196 -1.89 -9.01 -19.51
N SER A 197 -0.92 -9.27 -18.65
CA SER A 197 0.50 -9.35 -19.00
C SER A 197 0.95 -10.74 -19.44
N VAL A 198 0.03 -11.70 -19.66
CA VAL A 198 0.38 -12.99 -20.26
C VAL A 198 0.78 -12.72 -21.72
N PRO A 199 2.06 -12.89 -22.13
CA PRO A 199 2.44 -12.74 -23.51
C PRO A 199 1.65 -13.75 -24.34
N GLU A 200 0.99 -13.30 -25.40
CA GLU A 200 0.53 -14.20 -26.46
C GLU A 200 1.73 -15.02 -26.88
N LEU A 201 1.71 -16.33 -26.59
CA LEU A 201 2.64 -17.30 -27.15
C LEU A 201 2.50 -17.16 -28.66
N ILE A 202 3.46 -16.51 -29.31
CA ILE A 202 3.62 -16.56 -30.77
C ILE A 202 3.85 -18.04 -31.07
N VAL A 203 2.78 -18.71 -31.50
CA VAL A 203 2.89 -20.02 -32.11
C VAL A 203 3.57 -19.77 -33.46
N GLU A 204 4.89 -19.90 -33.50
CA GLU A 204 5.62 -19.99 -34.76
C GLU A 204 5.07 -21.22 -35.50
N GLY A 205 4.17 -20.93 -36.46
CA GLY A 205 3.60 -21.91 -37.32
C GLY A 205 4.73 -22.56 -38.13
N GLY A 206 4.96 -23.84 -37.85
CA GLY A 206 5.83 -24.67 -38.65
C GLY A 206 5.42 -24.58 -40.11
N LYS A 207 6.31 -24.06 -40.96
CA LYS A 207 6.25 -24.27 -42.39
C LYS A 207 6.86 -25.64 -42.68
N LYS A 208 6.04 -26.47 -43.29
CA LYS A 208 6.49 -27.64 -44.06
C LYS A 208 7.30 -27.24 -45.25
#